data_cf65b05f8fbaa4291dc43feb4705c092
#
_entry.id   cf65b05f8fbaa4291dc43feb4705c092
#
_cell.length_a   1.000
_cell.length_b   1.000
_cell.length_c   1.000
_cell.angle_alpha   90.00
_cell.angle_beta   90.00
_cell.angle_gamma   90.00
#
_symmetry.space_group_name_H-M   'P 1'
#
loop_
_entity.id
_entity.type
_entity.pdbx_description
1 polymer ?
#
loop_
_entity_poly.entity_id
_entity_poly.type
_entity_poly.pdbx_seq_one_letter_code
_entity_poly.pdbx_strand_id
1 'polypeptide(L)'
;MATDFAVSLRRFLTSHLAGLRGCSPNTIASYRDTFKLLIAWFRDERSVPPGKLTLDHIDAGAVTAFLGWLQEDRHNSVSTRNQRLAAISSFCTWMQTEDPARMACWQDVLAIPVKKQDRPAVSHLTTEQTRRLLAAPDRSTRQGRRDATLLATLYDTGARVQELADLAVRGIRLQHPAMASLTGKGRKTRHVPLDGNTITLLAAYLAEHRLDEPGHDDHPVFFNQHRATLSRGGIAWIISKYQAQLHDPPLAGASISPHILRHSKAMHLYEAGVPLPYIRDILGHVDLSTTEIYARASTEAKRKALEAAYQGIVTSDLPEWNQDPGLLDWLASL
;
A
#
# COMPACT_ATOMS: atom_id res chain seq x y z
N MET A 1 34.96 -22.16 -11.05
CA MET A 1 34.06 -22.71 -10.01
C MET A 1 33.18 -21.58 -9.46
N ALA A 2 31.97 -21.88 -9.04
CA ALA A 2 31.15 -20.88 -8.36
C ALA A 2 31.75 -20.55 -6.98
N THR A 3 31.72 -19.27 -6.57
CA THR A 3 32.21 -18.86 -5.25
C THR A 3 31.28 -19.36 -4.14
N ASP A 4 31.76 -19.39 -2.91
CA ASP A 4 30.99 -19.74 -1.72
C ASP A 4 29.75 -18.81 -1.55
N PHE A 5 29.91 -17.50 -1.80
CA PHE A 5 28.80 -16.55 -1.84
C PHE A 5 27.74 -16.93 -2.89
N ALA A 6 28.16 -17.24 -4.12
CA ALA A 6 27.23 -17.59 -5.18
C ALA A 6 26.44 -18.87 -4.87
N VAL A 7 27.10 -19.87 -4.28
CA VAL A 7 26.46 -21.12 -3.84
C VAL A 7 25.46 -20.84 -2.72
N SER A 8 25.87 -20.09 -1.68
CA SER A 8 25.02 -19.72 -0.54
C SER A 8 23.83 -18.88 -0.96
N LEU A 9 24.03 -17.86 -1.80
CA LEU A 9 22.94 -17.02 -2.31
C LEU A 9 21.91 -17.84 -3.10
N ARG A 10 22.35 -18.77 -3.95
CA ARG A 10 21.43 -19.66 -4.65
C ARG A 10 20.61 -20.50 -3.69
N ARG A 11 21.25 -21.15 -2.71
CA ARG A 11 20.55 -21.96 -1.68
C ARG A 11 19.56 -21.12 -0.88
N PHE A 12 19.95 -19.90 -0.49
CA PHE A 12 19.09 -18.97 0.21
C PHE A 12 17.81 -18.66 -0.58
N LEU A 13 17.94 -18.25 -1.86
CA LEU A 13 16.81 -17.85 -2.67
C LEU A 13 15.88 -19.02 -3.05
N THR A 14 16.46 -20.20 -3.36
CA THR A 14 15.69 -21.35 -3.87
C THR A 14 15.23 -22.29 -2.79
N SER A 15 16.12 -22.71 -1.90
CA SER A 15 15.82 -23.72 -0.88
C SER A 15 15.27 -23.11 0.40
N HIS A 16 15.89 -22.05 0.91
CA HIS A 16 15.46 -21.44 2.16
C HIS A 16 14.20 -20.56 1.99
N LEU A 17 14.24 -19.56 1.11
CA LEU A 17 13.10 -18.66 0.96
C LEU A 17 11.90 -19.30 0.25
N ALA A 18 12.13 -19.98 -0.87
CA ALA A 18 11.07 -20.61 -1.63
C ALA A 18 10.59 -21.93 -0.98
N GLY A 19 11.54 -22.78 -0.59
CA GLY A 19 11.23 -24.11 -0.05
C GLY A 19 10.79 -24.05 1.41
N LEU A 20 11.71 -23.72 2.33
CA LEU A 20 11.45 -23.82 3.77
C LEU A 20 10.52 -22.73 4.30
N ARG A 21 10.70 -21.46 3.87
CA ARG A 21 9.89 -20.34 4.35
C ARG A 21 8.62 -20.09 3.55
N GLY A 22 8.43 -20.73 2.40
CA GLY A 22 7.26 -20.51 1.55
C GLY A 22 7.03 -19.05 1.16
N CYS A 23 8.11 -18.29 0.97
CA CYS A 23 8.01 -16.87 0.63
C CYS A 23 7.34 -16.66 -0.72
N SER A 24 6.56 -15.59 -0.84
CA SER A 24 5.89 -15.26 -2.09
C SER A 24 6.90 -14.98 -3.22
N PRO A 25 6.55 -15.26 -4.50
CA PRO A 25 7.41 -14.93 -5.64
C PRO A 25 7.84 -13.45 -5.66
N ASN A 26 6.98 -12.53 -5.23
CA ASN A 26 7.30 -11.10 -5.14
C ASN A 26 8.36 -10.81 -4.07
N THR A 27 8.32 -11.51 -2.92
CA THR A 27 9.35 -11.39 -1.87
C THR A 27 10.69 -11.87 -2.38
N ILE A 28 10.71 -13.05 -3.04
CA ILE A 28 11.92 -13.62 -3.62
C ILE A 28 12.49 -12.71 -4.70
N ALA A 29 11.64 -12.15 -5.57
CA ALA A 29 12.06 -11.19 -6.60
C ALA A 29 12.67 -9.93 -5.98
N SER A 30 12.07 -9.37 -4.92
CA SER A 30 12.61 -8.20 -4.21
C SER A 30 13.98 -8.48 -3.59
N TYR A 31 14.18 -9.66 -3.01
CA TYR A 31 15.46 -10.08 -2.45
C TYR A 31 16.49 -10.32 -3.55
N ARG A 32 16.12 -11.04 -4.61
CA ARG A 32 16.96 -11.21 -5.79
C ARG A 32 17.46 -9.87 -6.34
N ASP A 33 16.57 -8.89 -6.49
CA ASP A 33 16.91 -7.58 -7.02
C ASP A 33 17.85 -6.81 -6.08
N THR A 34 17.76 -7.03 -4.75
CA THR A 34 18.72 -6.50 -3.78
C THR A 34 20.12 -7.07 -4.05
N PHE A 35 20.24 -8.39 -4.16
CA PHE A 35 21.54 -9.04 -4.40
C PHE A 35 22.11 -8.75 -5.79
N LYS A 36 21.26 -8.58 -6.82
CA LYS A 36 21.71 -8.09 -8.13
C LYS A 36 22.39 -6.72 -8.02
N LEU A 37 21.77 -5.80 -7.26
CA LEU A 37 22.35 -4.47 -7.02
C LEU A 37 23.64 -4.55 -6.21
N LEU A 38 23.69 -5.38 -5.17
CA LEU A 38 24.89 -5.57 -4.35
C LEU A 38 26.06 -6.13 -5.18
N ILE A 39 25.80 -7.15 -6.01
CA ILE A 39 26.82 -7.72 -6.91
C ILE A 39 27.31 -6.68 -7.93
N ALA A 40 26.39 -5.89 -8.51
CA ALA A 40 26.75 -4.82 -9.42
C ALA A 40 27.61 -3.75 -8.74
N TRP A 41 27.26 -3.35 -7.51
CA TRP A 41 28.03 -2.40 -6.71
C TRP A 41 29.45 -2.92 -6.40
N PHE A 42 29.60 -4.17 -6.03
CA PHE A 42 30.94 -4.76 -5.83
C PHE A 42 31.78 -4.73 -7.12
N ARG A 43 31.19 -5.02 -8.26
CA ARG A 43 31.86 -4.96 -9.55
C ARG A 43 32.31 -3.53 -9.90
N ASP A 44 31.39 -2.56 -9.77
CA ASP A 44 31.56 -1.21 -10.29
C ASP A 44 32.32 -0.30 -9.32
N GLU A 45 32.04 -0.40 -8.02
CA GLU A 45 32.62 0.48 -6.98
C GLU A 45 33.80 -0.13 -6.24
N ARG A 46 33.89 -1.47 -6.21
CA ARG A 46 34.95 -2.19 -5.47
C ARG A 46 35.87 -2.98 -6.38
N SER A 47 35.66 -2.96 -7.69
CA SER A 47 36.46 -3.72 -8.67
C SER A 47 36.52 -5.23 -8.36
N VAL A 48 35.49 -5.77 -7.68
CA VAL A 48 35.37 -7.20 -7.39
C VAL A 48 34.40 -7.83 -8.40
N PRO A 49 34.89 -8.56 -9.40
CA PRO A 49 34.01 -9.17 -10.38
C PRO A 49 33.16 -10.28 -9.73
N PRO A 50 31.94 -10.55 -10.26
CA PRO A 50 30.99 -11.53 -9.67
C PRO A 50 31.61 -12.91 -9.43
N GLY A 51 32.51 -13.35 -10.31
CA GLY A 51 33.18 -14.66 -10.19
C GLY A 51 34.29 -14.72 -9.13
N LYS A 52 34.61 -13.59 -8.48
CA LYS A 52 35.56 -13.51 -7.34
C LYS A 52 34.91 -13.04 -6.05
N LEU A 53 33.63 -12.74 -6.06
CA LEU A 53 32.89 -12.30 -4.86
C LEU A 53 32.66 -13.49 -3.94
N THR A 54 33.24 -13.43 -2.73
CA THR A 54 33.16 -14.47 -1.69
C THR A 54 32.36 -13.97 -0.48
N LEU A 55 32.06 -14.84 0.48
CA LEU A 55 31.41 -14.47 1.74
C LEU A 55 32.25 -13.49 2.57
N ASP A 56 33.58 -13.52 2.46
CA ASP A 56 34.48 -12.60 3.16
C ASP A 56 34.33 -11.14 2.74
N HIS A 57 33.77 -10.90 1.57
CA HIS A 57 33.47 -9.54 1.10
C HIS A 57 32.17 -8.97 1.73
N ILE A 58 31.35 -9.81 2.36
CA ILE A 58 30.04 -9.40 2.89
C ILE A 58 30.18 -9.10 4.38
N ASP A 59 30.79 -8.00 4.70
CA ASP A 59 30.95 -7.49 6.07
C ASP A 59 30.10 -6.24 6.34
N ALA A 60 30.06 -5.78 7.59
CA ALA A 60 29.29 -4.60 8.00
C ALA A 60 29.78 -3.32 7.30
N GLY A 61 31.07 -3.20 7.03
CA GLY A 61 31.66 -2.05 6.32
C GLY A 61 31.18 -1.98 4.86
N ALA A 62 31.28 -3.10 4.15
CA ALA A 62 30.83 -3.20 2.76
C ALA A 62 29.31 -2.98 2.63
N VAL A 63 28.51 -3.59 3.53
CA VAL A 63 27.06 -3.41 3.53
C VAL A 63 26.69 -1.95 3.83
N THR A 64 27.35 -1.31 4.79
CA THR A 64 27.12 0.11 5.11
C THR A 64 27.46 1.01 3.94
N ALA A 65 28.61 0.78 3.28
CA ALA A 65 29.01 1.53 2.10
C ALA A 65 28.02 1.33 0.92
N PHE A 66 27.58 0.10 0.68
CA PHE A 66 26.53 -0.18 -0.31
C PHE A 66 25.21 0.58 -0.02
N LEU A 67 24.80 0.62 1.25
CA LEU A 67 23.58 1.34 1.66
C LEU A 67 23.74 2.87 1.53
N GLY A 68 24.96 3.39 1.75
CA GLY A 68 25.33 4.79 1.47
C GLY A 68 25.22 5.10 -0.02
N TRP A 69 25.88 4.31 -0.86
CA TRP A 69 25.80 4.42 -2.32
C TRP A 69 24.36 4.41 -2.86
N LEU A 70 23.48 3.57 -2.31
CA LEU A 70 22.07 3.57 -2.70
C LEU A 70 21.38 4.92 -2.46
N GLN A 71 21.75 5.64 -1.40
CA GLN A 71 21.14 6.92 -1.07
C GLN A 71 21.80 8.10 -1.79
N GLU A 72 23.12 8.12 -1.86
CA GLU A 72 23.91 9.24 -2.36
C GLU A 72 23.99 9.24 -3.87
N ASP A 73 24.37 8.11 -4.49
CA ASP A 73 24.58 8.00 -5.93
C ASP A 73 23.31 7.59 -6.69
N ARG A 74 22.49 6.70 -6.09
CA ARG A 74 21.27 6.21 -6.70
C ARG A 74 20.01 6.99 -6.28
N HIS A 75 20.14 7.96 -5.38
CA HIS A 75 19.06 8.79 -4.84
C HIS A 75 17.86 7.99 -4.33
N ASN A 76 18.12 6.81 -3.77
CA ASN A 76 17.06 5.97 -3.23
C ASN A 76 16.52 6.53 -1.90
N SER A 77 15.21 6.41 -1.69
CA SER A 77 14.58 6.79 -0.44
C SER A 77 15.09 5.95 0.75
N VAL A 78 14.99 6.49 1.96
CA VAL A 78 15.27 5.77 3.22
C VAL A 78 14.47 4.46 3.30
N SER A 79 13.23 4.45 2.84
CA SER A 79 12.39 3.24 2.77
C SER A 79 13.01 2.16 1.89
N THR A 80 13.45 2.53 0.68
CA THR A 80 14.11 1.59 -0.24
C THR A 80 15.42 1.07 0.34
N ARG A 81 16.25 1.97 0.93
CA ARG A 81 17.48 1.59 1.64
C ARG A 81 17.20 0.55 2.73
N ASN A 82 16.20 0.81 3.59
CA ASN A 82 15.83 -0.10 4.68
C ASN A 82 15.29 -1.44 4.17
N GLN A 83 14.54 -1.43 3.06
CA GLN A 83 14.09 -2.66 2.42
C GLN A 83 15.27 -3.52 1.90
N ARG A 84 16.31 -2.87 1.35
CA ARG A 84 17.53 -3.58 0.91
C ARG A 84 18.30 -4.14 2.10
N LEU A 85 18.44 -3.36 3.17
CA LEU A 85 19.02 -3.86 4.42
C LEU A 85 18.27 -5.08 4.94
N ALA A 86 16.94 -5.07 4.98
CA ALA A 86 16.13 -6.19 5.45
C ALA A 86 16.38 -7.48 4.64
N ALA A 87 16.60 -7.38 3.33
CA ALA A 87 16.93 -8.53 2.49
C ALA A 87 18.32 -9.10 2.82
N ILE A 88 19.32 -8.23 3.04
CA ILE A 88 20.67 -8.62 3.43
C ILE A 88 20.66 -9.22 4.83
N SER A 89 19.99 -8.58 5.80
CA SER A 89 19.84 -9.09 7.17
C SER A 89 19.18 -10.47 7.21
N SER A 90 18.16 -10.70 6.36
CA SER A 90 17.54 -12.03 6.24
C SER A 90 18.51 -13.10 5.73
N PHE A 91 19.41 -12.75 4.81
CA PHE A 91 20.49 -13.63 4.36
C PHE A 91 21.49 -13.89 5.49
N CYS A 92 21.97 -12.85 6.16
CA CYS A 92 22.93 -12.99 7.26
C CYS A 92 22.35 -13.80 8.44
N THR A 93 21.06 -13.61 8.76
CA THR A 93 20.37 -14.43 9.78
C THR A 93 20.40 -15.91 9.41
N TRP A 94 20.14 -16.24 8.13
CA TRP A 94 20.23 -17.62 7.66
C TRP A 94 21.67 -18.14 7.68
N MET A 95 22.65 -17.29 7.30
CA MET A 95 24.07 -17.65 7.29
C MET A 95 24.62 -17.95 8.70
N GLN A 96 24.06 -17.39 9.77
CA GLN A 96 24.47 -17.76 11.13
C GLN A 96 24.33 -19.27 11.40
N THR A 97 23.37 -19.93 10.74
CA THR A 97 23.16 -21.38 10.86
C THR A 97 24.01 -22.17 9.86
N GLU A 98 24.20 -21.63 8.64
CA GLU A 98 24.91 -22.32 7.56
C GLU A 98 26.44 -22.17 7.67
N ASP A 99 26.91 -21.07 8.25
CA ASP A 99 28.33 -20.75 8.40
C ASP A 99 28.62 -20.17 9.79
N PRO A 100 28.59 -21.01 10.85
CA PRO A 100 28.87 -20.58 12.22
C PRO A 100 30.28 -20.03 12.42
N ALA A 101 31.22 -20.38 11.54
CA ALA A 101 32.61 -19.90 11.64
C ALA A 101 32.72 -18.38 11.48
N ARG A 102 31.81 -17.76 10.72
CA ARG A 102 31.73 -16.30 10.55
C ARG A 102 30.63 -15.64 11.37
N MET A 103 30.21 -16.24 12.48
CA MET A 103 29.10 -15.75 13.32
C MET A 103 29.25 -14.27 13.69
N ALA A 104 30.43 -13.85 14.12
CA ALA A 104 30.69 -12.44 14.49
C ALA A 104 30.44 -11.48 13.32
N CYS A 105 30.93 -11.83 12.12
CA CYS A 105 30.71 -11.02 10.92
C CYS A 105 29.20 -10.87 10.60
N TRP A 106 28.44 -11.97 10.69
CA TRP A 106 26.99 -11.91 10.47
C TRP A 106 26.28 -11.07 11.53
N GLN A 107 26.70 -11.13 12.79
CA GLN A 107 26.16 -10.29 13.87
C GLN A 107 26.46 -8.81 13.65
N ASP A 108 27.66 -8.46 13.21
CA ASP A 108 28.02 -7.08 12.87
C ASP A 108 27.16 -6.50 11.77
N VAL A 109 26.86 -7.28 10.70
CA VAL A 109 25.92 -6.86 9.64
C VAL A 109 24.50 -6.67 10.20
N LEU A 110 24.06 -7.57 11.08
CA LEU A 110 22.72 -7.49 11.68
C LEU A 110 22.59 -6.32 12.67
N ALA A 111 23.70 -5.84 13.22
CA ALA A 111 23.75 -4.67 14.09
C ALA A 111 23.58 -3.33 13.33
N ILE A 112 23.65 -3.32 11.98
CA ILE A 112 23.48 -2.10 11.18
C ILE A 112 22.07 -1.53 11.41
N PRO A 113 21.93 -0.28 11.89
CA PRO A 113 20.65 0.28 12.28
C PRO A 113 19.75 0.57 11.06
N VAL A 114 18.46 0.32 11.25
CA VAL A 114 17.43 0.80 10.35
C VAL A 114 17.31 2.32 10.52
N LYS A 115 17.45 3.09 9.44
CA LYS A 115 17.28 4.56 9.49
C LYS A 115 15.82 4.92 9.80
N LYS A 116 15.62 5.87 10.71
CA LYS A 116 14.30 6.44 10.96
C LYS A 116 13.77 7.07 9.66
N GLN A 117 12.49 6.86 9.43
CA GLN A 117 11.79 7.42 8.29
C GLN A 117 10.66 8.31 8.82
N ASP A 118 10.61 9.53 8.33
CA ASP A 118 9.43 10.35 8.53
C ASP A 118 8.25 9.66 7.85
N ARG A 119 7.15 9.56 8.59
CA ARG A 119 5.89 9.05 8.05
C ARG A 119 5.08 10.25 7.61
N PRO A 120 5.13 10.61 6.32
CA PRO A 120 4.29 11.70 5.83
C PRO A 120 2.82 11.37 6.10
N ALA A 121 2.01 12.39 6.25
CA ALA A 121 0.56 12.21 6.33
C ALA A 121 0.07 11.40 5.13
N VAL A 122 -0.87 10.50 5.37
CA VAL A 122 -1.42 9.64 4.32
C VAL A 122 -2.14 10.53 3.30
N SER A 123 -1.56 10.65 2.10
CA SER A 123 -2.21 11.36 1.00
C SER A 123 -3.48 10.61 0.61
N HIS A 124 -4.59 11.32 0.58
CA HIS A 124 -5.88 10.81 0.12
C HIS A 124 -6.62 11.87 -0.69
N LEU A 125 -7.54 11.44 -1.52
CA LEU A 125 -8.45 12.31 -2.25
C LEU A 125 -9.60 12.73 -1.35
N THR A 126 -10.07 13.95 -1.51
CA THR A 126 -11.36 14.36 -0.92
C THR A 126 -12.51 13.60 -1.58
N THR A 127 -13.68 13.58 -0.94
CA THR A 127 -14.89 12.97 -1.51
C THR A 127 -15.22 13.55 -2.89
N GLU A 128 -15.05 14.87 -3.06
CA GLU A 128 -15.31 15.53 -4.33
C GLU A 128 -14.29 15.16 -5.41
N GLN A 129 -13.01 15.13 -5.09
CA GLN A 129 -11.96 14.68 -6.01
C GLN A 129 -12.18 13.22 -6.44
N THR A 130 -12.54 12.37 -5.49
CA THR A 130 -12.88 10.97 -5.77
C THR A 130 -14.07 10.87 -6.71
N ARG A 131 -15.17 11.62 -6.44
CA ARG A 131 -16.36 11.66 -7.30
C ARG A 131 -16.01 12.07 -8.73
N ARG A 132 -15.21 13.12 -8.91
CA ARG A 132 -14.76 13.60 -10.22
C ARG A 132 -13.92 12.56 -10.95
N LEU A 133 -13.01 11.89 -10.27
CA LEU A 133 -12.20 10.81 -10.86
C LEU A 133 -13.07 9.64 -11.33
N LEU A 134 -14.04 9.22 -10.52
CA LEU A 134 -14.95 8.12 -10.86
C LEU A 134 -15.93 8.48 -11.99
N ALA A 135 -16.22 9.76 -12.17
CA ALA A 135 -17.10 10.26 -13.24
C ALA A 135 -16.36 10.56 -14.56
N ALA A 136 -15.02 10.62 -14.54
CA ALA A 136 -14.23 11.01 -15.71
C ALA A 136 -14.30 10.05 -16.91
N PRO A 137 -14.50 8.72 -16.77
CA PRO A 137 -14.63 7.83 -17.93
C PRO A 137 -15.87 8.13 -18.76
N ASP A 138 -15.70 8.28 -20.08
CA ASP A 138 -16.79 8.43 -21.03
C ASP A 138 -17.58 7.11 -21.20
N ARG A 139 -18.73 7.03 -20.54
CA ARG A 139 -19.57 5.83 -20.53
C ARG A 139 -20.30 5.55 -21.87
N SER A 140 -20.23 6.44 -22.86
CA SER A 140 -20.75 6.16 -24.19
C SER A 140 -19.91 5.11 -24.91
N THR A 141 -18.63 5.02 -24.58
CA THR A 141 -17.69 4.05 -25.15
C THR A 141 -17.61 2.77 -24.33
N ARG A 142 -17.38 1.63 -24.99
CA ARG A 142 -17.19 0.33 -24.32
C ARG A 142 -16.00 0.35 -23.33
N GLN A 143 -14.90 1.00 -23.73
CA GLN A 143 -13.73 1.15 -22.87
C GLN A 143 -14.01 2.01 -21.65
N GLY A 144 -14.75 3.12 -21.83
CA GLY A 144 -15.11 4.00 -20.73
C GLY A 144 -16.07 3.34 -19.74
N ARG A 145 -17.02 2.51 -20.20
CA ARG A 145 -17.89 1.70 -19.31
C ARG A 145 -17.08 0.72 -18.48
N ARG A 146 -16.11 0.00 -19.11
CA ARG A 146 -15.17 -0.86 -18.38
C ARG A 146 -14.39 -0.07 -17.34
N ASP A 147 -13.77 1.05 -17.73
CA ASP A 147 -12.92 1.86 -16.88
C ASP A 147 -13.71 2.47 -15.70
N ALA A 148 -14.95 2.93 -15.95
CA ALA A 148 -15.86 3.41 -14.90
C ALA A 148 -16.20 2.32 -13.88
N THR A 149 -16.54 1.12 -14.36
CA THR A 149 -16.84 -0.03 -13.48
C THR A 149 -15.62 -0.46 -12.69
N LEU A 150 -14.44 -0.48 -13.32
CA LEU A 150 -13.18 -0.81 -12.67
C LEU A 150 -12.84 0.18 -11.54
N LEU A 151 -12.92 1.48 -11.82
CA LEU A 151 -12.62 2.52 -10.83
C LEU A 151 -13.63 2.51 -9.67
N ALA A 152 -14.92 2.35 -9.98
CA ALA A 152 -15.96 2.22 -8.97
C ALA A 152 -15.72 1.00 -8.05
N THR A 153 -15.44 -0.17 -8.63
CA THR A 153 -15.17 -1.39 -7.88
C THR A 153 -13.91 -1.27 -7.03
N LEU A 154 -12.83 -0.69 -7.58
CA LEU A 154 -11.57 -0.47 -6.86
C LEU A 154 -11.78 0.43 -5.64
N TYR A 155 -12.49 1.55 -5.80
CA TYR A 155 -12.77 2.48 -4.72
C TYR A 155 -13.74 1.89 -3.71
N ASP A 156 -14.86 1.33 -4.16
CA ASP A 156 -15.92 0.85 -3.28
C ASP A 156 -15.44 -0.28 -2.36
N THR A 157 -14.71 -1.25 -2.93
CA THR A 157 -14.16 -2.38 -2.18
C THR A 157 -12.89 -2.03 -1.40
N GLY A 158 -12.22 -0.92 -1.71
CA GLY A 158 -10.90 -0.61 -1.20
C GLY A 158 -9.86 -1.71 -1.50
N ALA A 159 -10.03 -2.45 -2.60
CA ALA A 159 -9.16 -3.56 -2.97
C ALA A 159 -7.71 -3.11 -3.19
N ARG A 160 -6.75 -4.01 -2.94
CA ARG A 160 -5.39 -3.83 -3.48
C ARG A 160 -5.43 -4.04 -4.99
N VAL A 161 -4.57 -3.34 -5.72
CA VAL A 161 -4.54 -3.44 -7.19
C VAL A 161 -4.43 -4.88 -7.71
N GLN A 162 -3.68 -5.74 -7.01
CA GLN A 162 -3.57 -7.16 -7.37
C GLN A 162 -4.84 -7.93 -7.07
N GLU A 163 -5.52 -7.64 -5.97
CA GLU A 163 -6.78 -8.27 -5.60
C GLU A 163 -7.88 -7.96 -6.64
N LEU A 164 -7.89 -6.72 -7.16
CA LEU A 164 -8.80 -6.34 -8.25
C LEU A 164 -8.41 -7.01 -9.58
N ALA A 165 -7.12 -7.07 -9.89
CA ALA A 165 -6.62 -7.72 -11.10
C ALA A 165 -6.99 -9.22 -11.11
N ASP A 166 -6.85 -9.90 -9.98
CA ASP A 166 -7.12 -11.32 -9.81
C ASP A 166 -8.60 -11.65 -9.56
N LEU A 167 -9.47 -10.62 -9.50
CA LEU A 167 -10.89 -10.81 -9.23
C LEU A 167 -11.58 -11.55 -10.39
N ALA A 168 -12.01 -12.78 -10.12
CA ALA A 168 -12.79 -13.59 -11.07
C ALA A 168 -14.30 -13.35 -10.90
N VAL A 169 -15.08 -13.69 -11.91
CA VAL A 169 -16.54 -13.53 -11.94
C VAL A 169 -17.20 -14.22 -10.74
N ARG A 170 -16.80 -15.44 -10.38
CA ARG A 170 -17.27 -16.14 -9.17
C ARG A 170 -17.07 -15.38 -7.87
N GLY A 171 -16.15 -14.40 -7.86
CA GLY A 171 -15.90 -13.54 -6.71
C GLY A 171 -16.91 -12.40 -6.57
N ILE A 172 -17.82 -12.22 -7.54
CA ILE A 172 -18.86 -11.20 -7.52
C ILE A 172 -20.22 -11.85 -7.29
N ARG A 173 -20.90 -11.43 -6.24
CA ARG A 173 -22.30 -11.77 -5.99
C ARG A 173 -23.12 -10.49 -6.03
N LEU A 174 -24.02 -10.39 -7.02
CA LEU A 174 -24.88 -9.21 -7.21
C LEU A 174 -26.20 -9.32 -6.44
N GLN A 175 -26.64 -10.55 -6.09
CA GLN A 175 -27.84 -10.78 -5.31
C GLN A 175 -27.62 -10.38 -3.86
N HIS A 176 -28.69 -9.94 -3.20
CA HIS A 176 -28.63 -9.47 -1.80
C HIS A 176 -28.25 -10.61 -0.83
N PRO A 177 -27.32 -10.38 0.11
CA PRO A 177 -26.44 -9.23 0.21
C PRO A 177 -25.32 -9.28 -0.86
N ALA A 178 -25.27 -8.22 -1.69
CA ALA A 178 -24.30 -8.12 -2.77
C ALA A 178 -22.89 -7.89 -2.21
N MET A 179 -21.90 -8.63 -2.74
CA MET A 179 -20.53 -8.57 -2.21
C MET A 179 -19.48 -8.93 -3.26
N ALA A 180 -18.28 -8.44 -3.04
CA ALA A 180 -17.06 -8.88 -3.72
C ALA A 180 -16.18 -9.72 -2.76
N SER A 181 -15.74 -10.88 -3.23
CA SER A 181 -14.83 -11.79 -2.53
C SER A 181 -13.40 -11.53 -3.01
N LEU A 182 -12.58 -10.91 -2.17
CA LEU A 182 -11.22 -10.49 -2.50
C LEU A 182 -10.21 -11.39 -1.80
N THR A 183 -9.31 -12.01 -2.56
CA THR A 183 -8.26 -12.88 -2.01
C THR A 183 -6.94 -12.10 -1.97
N GLY A 184 -6.42 -11.89 -0.75
CA GLY A 184 -5.21 -11.14 -0.49
C GLY A 184 -3.98 -11.98 -0.17
N LYS A 185 -2.99 -11.33 0.46
CA LYS A 185 -1.74 -11.97 0.91
C LYS A 185 -2.04 -13.17 1.83
N GLY A 186 -1.36 -14.27 1.57
CA GLY A 186 -1.54 -15.53 2.33
C GLY A 186 -2.83 -16.28 1.98
N ARG A 187 -3.42 -16.02 0.81
CA ARG A 187 -4.67 -16.64 0.32
C ARG A 187 -5.87 -16.42 1.25
N LYS A 188 -5.82 -15.38 2.07
CA LYS A 188 -6.96 -15.00 2.92
C LYS A 188 -7.99 -14.27 2.09
N THR A 189 -9.22 -14.79 2.05
CA THR A 189 -10.35 -14.17 1.36
C THR A 189 -11.18 -13.35 2.36
N ARG A 190 -11.59 -12.16 1.93
CA ARG A 190 -12.58 -11.34 2.64
C ARG A 190 -13.73 -11.00 1.73
N HIS A 191 -14.88 -10.80 2.33
CA HIS A 191 -16.11 -10.42 1.64
C HIS A 191 -16.40 -8.95 1.92
N VAL A 192 -16.47 -8.14 0.88
CA VAL A 192 -16.73 -6.71 1.00
C VAL A 192 -18.11 -6.41 0.41
N PRO A 193 -19.05 -5.84 1.18
CA PRO A 193 -20.34 -5.41 0.65
C PRO A 193 -20.15 -4.36 -0.46
N LEU A 194 -21.02 -4.42 -1.48
CA LEU A 194 -21.00 -3.50 -2.62
C LEU A 194 -22.10 -2.44 -2.49
N ASP A 195 -21.75 -1.20 -2.87
CA ASP A 195 -22.69 -0.10 -3.00
C ASP A 195 -23.65 -0.31 -4.20
N GLY A 196 -24.87 0.20 -4.09
CA GLY A 196 -25.91 0.03 -5.11
C GLY A 196 -25.50 0.53 -6.51
N ASN A 197 -24.76 1.65 -6.58
CA ASN A 197 -24.25 2.16 -7.87
C ASN A 197 -23.19 1.24 -8.46
N THR A 198 -22.31 0.69 -7.62
CA THR A 198 -21.28 -0.27 -8.05
C THR A 198 -21.91 -1.57 -8.54
N ILE A 199 -22.97 -2.05 -7.88
CA ILE A 199 -23.76 -3.21 -8.31
C ILE A 199 -24.34 -2.97 -9.69
N THR A 200 -24.97 -1.83 -9.91
CA THR A 200 -25.57 -1.46 -11.22
C THR A 200 -24.51 -1.45 -12.33
N LEU A 201 -23.35 -0.85 -12.08
CA LEU A 201 -22.25 -0.81 -13.05
C LEU A 201 -21.70 -2.21 -13.34
N LEU A 202 -21.51 -3.03 -12.31
CA LEU A 202 -21.02 -4.40 -12.46
C LEU A 202 -22.03 -5.27 -13.23
N ALA A 203 -23.33 -5.19 -12.93
CA ALA A 203 -24.36 -5.93 -13.63
C ALA A 203 -24.38 -5.60 -15.13
N ALA A 204 -24.39 -4.31 -15.47
CA ALA A 204 -24.36 -3.88 -16.86
C ALA A 204 -23.07 -4.30 -17.58
N TYR A 205 -21.92 -4.21 -16.90
CA TYR A 205 -20.63 -4.60 -17.46
C TYR A 205 -20.53 -6.12 -17.69
N LEU A 206 -20.96 -6.94 -16.72
CA LEU A 206 -20.95 -8.40 -16.86
C LEU A 206 -21.87 -8.84 -18.02
N ALA A 207 -23.07 -8.28 -18.13
CA ALA A 207 -24.00 -8.57 -19.22
C ALA A 207 -23.44 -8.13 -20.58
N GLU A 208 -22.86 -6.92 -20.69
CA GLU A 208 -22.23 -6.42 -21.93
C GLU A 208 -21.16 -7.36 -22.46
N HIS A 209 -20.43 -8.00 -21.55
CA HIS A 209 -19.31 -8.91 -21.88
C HIS A 209 -19.71 -10.38 -21.86
N ARG A 210 -20.98 -10.70 -21.59
CA ARG A 210 -21.54 -12.06 -21.45
C ARG A 210 -20.81 -12.87 -20.37
N LEU A 211 -20.34 -12.20 -19.32
CA LEU A 211 -19.67 -12.84 -18.20
C LEU A 211 -20.64 -13.39 -17.14
N ASP A 212 -21.91 -13.02 -17.23
CA ASP A 212 -23.04 -13.53 -16.45
C ASP A 212 -23.58 -14.87 -16.97
N GLU A 213 -23.12 -15.32 -18.14
CA GLU A 213 -23.47 -16.62 -18.71
C GLU A 213 -22.70 -17.76 -18.01
N PRO A 214 -23.28 -18.98 -17.92
CA PRO A 214 -22.61 -20.14 -17.34
C PRO A 214 -21.26 -20.44 -18.01
N GLY A 215 -20.28 -20.87 -17.20
CA GLY A 215 -18.95 -21.25 -17.66
C GLY A 215 -17.92 -20.14 -17.63
N HIS A 216 -18.28 -18.93 -17.20
CA HIS A 216 -17.34 -17.80 -17.07
C HIS A 216 -16.88 -17.55 -15.63
N ASP A 217 -17.17 -18.45 -14.69
CA ASP A 217 -16.86 -18.26 -13.26
C ASP A 217 -15.40 -17.93 -12.98
N ASP A 218 -14.47 -18.57 -13.68
CA ASP A 218 -13.03 -18.36 -13.54
C ASP A 218 -12.47 -17.24 -14.42
N HIS A 219 -13.31 -16.63 -15.27
CA HIS A 219 -12.87 -15.53 -16.10
C HIS A 219 -12.55 -14.28 -15.23
N PRO A 220 -11.47 -13.55 -15.51
CA PRO A 220 -11.22 -12.29 -14.79
C PRO A 220 -12.36 -11.30 -15.06
N VAL A 221 -12.82 -10.61 -14.03
CA VAL A 221 -13.85 -9.55 -14.20
C VAL A 221 -13.33 -8.45 -15.11
N PHE A 222 -12.10 -7.99 -14.89
CA PHE A 222 -11.48 -6.95 -15.70
C PHE A 222 -10.34 -7.51 -16.55
N PHE A 223 -10.43 -7.31 -17.85
CA PHE A 223 -9.49 -7.88 -18.81
C PHE A 223 -9.10 -6.86 -19.90
N ASN A 224 -8.01 -7.14 -20.59
CA ASN A 224 -7.51 -6.35 -21.71
C ASN A 224 -8.17 -6.78 -23.03
N GLN A 225 -7.76 -6.13 -24.14
CA GLN A 225 -8.27 -6.44 -25.50
C GLN A 225 -8.05 -7.89 -25.94
N HIS A 226 -7.08 -8.60 -25.33
CA HIS A 226 -6.78 -10.00 -25.61
C HIS A 226 -7.52 -10.96 -24.66
N ARG A 227 -8.48 -10.49 -23.90
CA ARG A 227 -9.21 -11.23 -22.84
C ARG A 227 -8.30 -11.76 -21.72
N ALA A 228 -7.09 -11.27 -21.61
CA ALA A 228 -6.19 -11.61 -20.52
C ALA A 228 -6.37 -10.63 -19.34
N THR A 229 -6.11 -11.12 -18.13
CA THR A 229 -6.15 -10.33 -16.88
C THR A 229 -5.41 -9.00 -17.02
N LEU A 230 -6.01 -7.91 -16.55
CA LEU A 230 -5.33 -6.62 -16.48
C LEU A 230 -4.15 -6.68 -15.52
N SER A 231 -2.98 -6.19 -15.97
CA SER A 231 -1.83 -6.07 -15.08
C SER A 231 -1.99 -4.91 -14.09
N ARG A 232 -1.23 -4.95 -12.99
CA ARG A 232 -1.15 -3.82 -12.04
C ARG A 232 -0.77 -2.51 -12.73
N GLY A 233 0.16 -2.57 -13.69
CA GLY A 233 0.56 -1.40 -14.49
C GLY A 233 -0.57 -0.89 -15.38
N GLY A 234 -1.36 -1.80 -15.96
CA GLY A 234 -2.53 -1.43 -16.76
C GLY A 234 -3.60 -0.72 -15.93
N ILE A 235 -3.88 -1.19 -14.72
CA ILE A 235 -4.83 -0.53 -13.79
C ILE A 235 -4.29 0.84 -13.36
N ALA A 236 -3.01 0.93 -13.01
CA ALA A 236 -2.39 2.20 -12.65
C ALA A 236 -2.41 3.21 -13.81
N TRP A 237 -2.17 2.75 -15.03
CA TRP A 237 -2.27 3.57 -16.25
C TRP A 237 -3.69 4.11 -16.46
N ILE A 238 -4.72 3.30 -16.25
CA ILE A 238 -6.13 3.73 -16.34
C ILE A 238 -6.39 4.88 -15.36
N ILE A 239 -5.94 4.76 -14.11
CA ILE A 239 -6.08 5.82 -13.10
C ILE A 239 -5.36 7.09 -13.56
N SER A 240 -4.09 6.98 -13.98
CA SER A 240 -3.30 8.12 -14.44
C SER A 240 -3.89 8.82 -15.65
N LYS A 241 -4.49 8.06 -16.59
CA LYS A 241 -5.20 8.58 -17.75
C LYS A 241 -6.33 9.52 -17.35
N TYR A 242 -7.17 9.11 -16.39
CA TYR A 242 -8.29 9.92 -15.93
C TYR A 242 -7.86 11.03 -14.99
N GLN A 243 -6.82 10.84 -14.19
CA GLN A 243 -6.21 11.91 -13.41
C GLN A 243 -5.75 13.08 -14.28
N ALA A 244 -5.11 12.80 -15.41
CA ALA A 244 -4.65 13.83 -16.35
C ALA A 244 -5.78 14.69 -16.93
N GLN A 245 -7.03 14.18 -16.97
CA GLN A 245 -8.20 14.89 -17.45
C GLN A 245 -8.81 15.83 -16.39
N LEU A 246 -8.47 15.66 -15.11
CA LEU A 246 -9.12 16.41 -14.03
C LEU A 246 -8.62 17.85 -13.89
N HIS A 247 -7.48 18.22 -14.49
CA HIS A 247 -6.85 19.55 -14.40
C HIS A 247 -6.84 20.16 -13.00
N ASP A 248 -6.69 19.33 -11.96
CA ASP A 248 -6.85 19.71 -10.56
C ASP A 248 -5.48 19.96 -9.90
N PRO A 249 -5.13 21.21 -9.52
CA PRO A 249 -3.84 21.57 -8.94
C PRO A 249 -3.54 20.94 -7.56
N PRO A 250 -4.51 20.56 -6.72
CA PRO A 250 -4.22 20.21 -5.32
C PRO A 250 -3.50 18.89 -5.13
N LEU A 251 -3.41 18.07 -6.16
CA LEU A 251 -2.54 16.87 -6.14
C LEU A 251 -1.21 17.18 -6.82
N ALA A 252 -0.79 18.46 -6.74
CA ALA A 252 0.42 18.97 -7.32
C ALA A 252 1.62 18.09 -6.98
N GLY A 253 2.10 17.34 -7.98
CA GLY A 253 3.28 16.50 -7.90
C GLY A 253 3.06 15.05 -7.44
N ALA A 254 1.88 14.65 -6.97
CA ALA A 254 1.61 13.27 -6.59
C ALA A 254 0.74 12.57 -7.64
N SER A 255 1.27 11.53 -8.27
CA SER A 255 0.48 10.64 -9.13
C SER A 255 -0.55 9.88 -8.30
N ILE A 256 -1.84 9.90 -8.67
CA ILE A 256 -2.86 9.08 -8.02
C ILE A 256 -2.55 7.61 -8.32
N SER A 257 -2.23 6.87 -7.28
CA SER A 257 -2.01 5.42 -7.37
C SER A 257 -3.24 4.65 -6.87
N PRO A 258 -3.36 3.34 -7.20
CA PRO A 258 -4.38 2.48 -6.60
C PRO A 258 -4.37 2.50 -5.07
N HIS A 259 -3.20 2.70 -4.45
CA HIS A 259 -3.09 2.82 -2.99
C HIS A 259 -3.71 4.11 -2.46
N ILE A 260 -3.61 5.22 -3.18
CA ILE A 260 -4.26 6.48 -2.80
C ILE A 260 -5.78 6.33 -2.81
N LEU A 261 -6.37 5.67 -3.83
CA LEU A 261 -7.81 5.39 -3.84
C LEU A 261 -8.26 4.53 -2.65
N ARG A 262 -7.48 3.51 -2.31
CA ARG A 262 -7.74 2.68 -1.14
C ARG A 262 -7.61 3.49 0.17
N HIS A 263 -6.62 4.36 0.28
CA HIS A 263 -6.48 5.26 1.43
C HIS A 263 -7.63 6.26 1.51
N SER A 264 -8.09 6.78 0.37
CA SER A 264 -9.27 7.66 0.31
C SER A 264 -10.52 6.95 0.79
N LYS A 265 -10.78 5.71 0.37
CA LYS A 265 -11.91 4.91 0.90
C LYS A 265 -11.83 4.74 2.41
N ALA A 266 -10.64 4.43 2.92
CA ALA A 266 -10.43 4.25 4.36
C ALA A 266 -10.69 5.55 5.15
N MET A 267 -10.17 6.69 4.65
CA MET A 267 -10.39 8.00 5.26
C MET A 267 -11.86 8.39 5.23
N HIS A 268 -12.53 8.21 4.08
CA HIS A 268 -13.96 8.54 3.96
C HIS A 268 -14.83 7.67 4.89
N LEU A 269 -14.52 6.37 5.04
CA LEU A 269 -15.20 5.51 6.00
C LEU A 269 -14.97 5.99 7.45
N TYR A 270 -13.73 6.35 7.77
CA TYR A 270 -13.38 6.86 9.10
C TYR A 270 -14.07 8.20 9.41
N GLU A 271 -14.09 9.13 8.47
CA GLU A 271 -14.75 10.43 8.57
C GLU A 271 -16.28 10.31 8.64
N ALA A 272 -16.83 9.25 8.04
CA ALA A 272 -18.24 8.88 8.17
C ALA A 272 -18.58 8.21 9.52
N GLY A 273 -17.59 8.01 10.40
CA GLY A 273 -17.78 7.43 11.72
C GLY A 273 -17.76 5.90 11.77
N VAL A 274 -17.32 5.22 10.70
CA VAL A 274 -17.20 3.75 10.72
C VAL A 274 -16.07 3.34 11.68
N PRO A 275 -16.31 2.43 12.64
CA PRO A 275 -15.31 1.98 13.59
C PRO A 275 -14.09 1.34 12.91
N LEU A 276 -12.88 1.63 13.42
CA LEU A 276 -11.62 1.12 12.87
C LEU A 276 -11.56 -0.40 12.65
N PRO A 277 -12.13 -1.26 13.54
CA PRO A 277 -12.17 -2.70 13.29
C PRO A 277 -12.89 -3.09 12.00
N TYR A 278 -14.02 -2.44 11.68
CA TYR A 278 -14.72 -2.70 10.41
C TYR A 278 -13.94 -2.20 9.20
N ILE A 279 -13.29 -1.03 9.30
CA ILE A 279 -12.41 -0.52 8.24
C ILE A 279 -11.24 -1.49 8.01
N ARG A 280 -10.62 -2.02 9.08
CA ARG A 280 -9.58 -3.04 9.01
C ARG A 280 -10.07 -4.28 8.26
N ASP A 281 -11.25 -4.77 8.59
CA ASP A 281 -11.81 -6.00 8.00
C ASP A 281 -12.18 -5.78 6.52
N ILE A 282 -12.81 -4.65 6.17
CA ILE A 282 -13.10 -4.24 4.78
C ILE A 282 -11.82 -4.18 3.96
N LEU A 283 -10.78 -3.54 4.49
CA LEU A 283 -9.50 -3.41 3.80
C LEU A 283 -8.65 -4.69 3.85
N GLY A 284 -8.90 -5.60 4.77
CA GLY A 284 -8.08 -6.80 4.97
C GLY A 284 -6.67 -6.46 5.46
N HIS A 285 -6.55 -5.57 6.44
CA HIS A 285 -5.30 -5.33 7.15
C HIS A 285 -5.09 -6.43 8.20
N VAL A 286 -3.92 -7.06 8.16
CA VAL A 286 -3.56 -8.12 9.13
C VAL A 286 -3.38 -7.51 10.52
N ASP A 287 -2.81 -6.28 10.59
CA ASP A 287 -2.52 -5.56 11.81
C ASP A 287 -3.37 -4.29 11.90
N LEU A 288 -3.96 -4.05 13.07
CA LEU A 288 -4.74 -2.85 13.36
C LEU A 288 -3.89 -1.58 13.25
N SER A 289 -2.60 -1.66 13.59
CA SER A 289 -1.66 -0.53 13.48
C SER A 289 -1.61 0.08 12.07
N THR A 290 -1.85 -0.73 11.04
CA THR A 290 -1.96 -0.26 9.65
C THR A 290 -3.22 0.58 9.43
N THR A 291 -4.28 0.39 10.23
CA THR A 291 -5.54 1.15 10.13
C THR A 291 -5.52 2.37 11.06
N GLU A 292 -4.77 2.33 12.15
CA GLU A 292 -4.61 3.46 13.08
C GLU A 292 -4.00 4.72 12.46
N ILE A 293 -3.29 4.57 11.33
CA ILE A 293 -2.77 5.72 10.57
C ILE A 293 -3.89 6.68 10.15
N TYR A 294 -5.09 6.17 9.89
CA TYR A 294 -6.26 6.98 9.51
C TYR A 294 -6.81 7.76 10.70
N ALA A 295 -6.83 7.16 11.89
CA ALA A 295 -7.22 7.86 13.12
C ALA A 295 -6.26 9.01 13.47
N ARG A 296 -4.97 8.87 13.13
CA ARG A 296 -3.98 9.94 13.34
C ARG A 296 -4.11 11.06 12.31
N ALA A 297 -4.55 10.75 11.09
CA ALA A 297 -4.61 11.69 9.98
C ALA A 297 -5.83 12.62 10.03
N SER A 298 -6.99 12.18 10.57
CA SER A 298 -8.20 12.98 10.56
C SER A 298 -8.39 13.79 11.85
N THR A 299 -8.11 15.09 11.76
CA THR A 299 -8.42 16.06 12.83
C THR A 299 -9.92 16.28 12.96
N GLU A 300 -10.66 16.26 11.84
CA GLU A 300 -12.11 16.49 11.81
C GLU A 300 -12.89 15.36 12.51
N ALA A 301 -12.52 14.09 12.32
CA ALA A 301 -13.14 13.00 13.03
C ALA A 301 -12.88 13.07 14.55
N LYS A 302 -11.68 13.53 14.96
CA LYS A 302 -11.36 13.78 16.37
C LYS A 302 -12.22 14.90 16.94
N ARG A 303 -12.38 16.00 16.20
CA ARG A 303 -13.24 17.12 16.61
C ARG A 303 -14.67 16.65 16.81
N LYS A 304 -15.27 15.95 15.83
CA LYS A 304 -16.63 15.40 15.93
C LYS A 304 -16.79 14.44 17.12
N ALA A 305 -15.81 13.57 17.36
CA ALA A 305 -15.85 12.66 18.50
C ALA A 305 -15.79 13.40 19.84
N LEU A 306 -14.96 14.46 19.94
CA LEU A 306 -14.90 15.31 21.12
C LEU A 306 -16.22 16.07 21.33
N GLU A 307 -16.78 16.68 20.29
CA GLU A 307 -18.07 17.39 20.35
C GLU A 307 -19.21 16.46 20.77
N ALA A 308 -19.25 15.23 20.24
CA ALA A 308 -20.25 14.23 20.64
C ALA A 308 -20.09 13.77 22.11
N ALA A 309 -18.85 13.66 22.59
CA ALA A 309 -18.55 13.25 23.96
C ALA A 309 -18.81 14.35 24.98
N TYR A 310 -18.65 15.62 24.59
CA TYR A 310 -18.76 16.78 25.48
C TYR A 310 -20.09 17.56 25.36
N GLN A 311 -21.11 17.00 24.74
CA GLN A 311 -22.44 17.65 24.68
C GLN A 311 -22.93 17.98 26.10
N GLY A 312 -22.93 19.26 26.42
CA GLY A 312 -23.51 19.81 27.67
C GLY A 312 -22.61 19.78 28.92
N ILE A 313 -21.31 19.39 28.80
CA ILE A 313 -20.40 19.42 29.98
C ILE A 313 -19.73 20.80 30.13
N VAL A 314 -19.47 21.50 29.03
CA VAL A 314 -18.92 22.86 29.06
C VAL A 314 -20.04 23.82 28.66
N THR A 315 -20.54 24.62 29.63
CA THR A 315 -21.46 25.71 29.32
C THR A 315 -20.68 26.86 28.70
N SER A 316 -21.22 27.40 27.62
CA SER A 316 -20.66 28.61 26.96
C SER A 316 -20.99 29.91 27.71
N ASP A 317 -21.55 29.80 28.94
CA ASP A 317 -21.87 30.94 29.80
C ASP A 317 -20.58 31.52 30.42
N LEU A 318 -19.67 31.97 29.56
CA LEU A 318 -18.74 32.99 29.96
C LEU A 318 -19.50 34.29 29.96
N PRO A 319 -19.56 35.05 31.12
CA PRO A 319 -20.11 36.38 31.12
C PRO A 319 -19.37 37.20 30.05
N GLU A 320 -20.13 37.84 29.18
CA GLU A 320 -19.56 38.76 28.21
C GLU A 320 -18.85 39.85 28.99
N TRP A 321 -17.54 39.88 28.93
CA TRP A 321 -16.68 40.83 29.67
C TRP A 321 -17.03 42.28 29.40
N ASN A 322 -17.68 42.57 28.28
CA ASN A 322 -18.16 43.88 27.89
C ASN A 322 -19.49 44.28 28.56
N GLN A 323 -20.15 43.37 29.28
CA GLN A 323 -21.44 43.58 29.95
C GLN A 323 -21.33 43.59 31.48
N ASP A 324 -20.16 43.42 32.05
CA ASP A 324 -19.93 43.52 33.48
C ASP A 324 -19.50 44.95 33.87
N PRO A 325 -20.44 45.83 34.34
CA PRO A 325 -20.10 47.17 34.75
C PRO A 325 -19.25 47.24 36.04
N GLY A 326 -19.19 46.14 36.79
CA GLY A 326 -18.41 46.02 38.03
C GLY A 326 -16.93 45.70 37.81
N LEU A 327 -16.54 45.19 36.61
CA LEU A 327 -15.16 44.78 36.34
C LEU A 327 -14.15 45.94 36.36
N LEU A 328 -14.54 47.07 35.83
CA LEU A 328 -13.71 48.28 35.83
C LEU A 328 -13.57 48.85 37.26
N ASP A 329 -14.63 48.83 38.06
CA ASP A 329 -14.62 49.27 39.45
C ASP A 329 -13.79 48.30 40.33
N TRP A 330 -13.87 46.99 40.06
CA TRP A 330 -13.04 46.00 40.72
C TRP A 330 -11.55 46.18 40.39
N LEU A 331 -11.25 46.38 39.12
CA LEU A 331 -9.86 46.65 38.67
C LEU A 331 -9.29 47.98 39.25
N ALA A 332 -10.14 48.96 39.45
CA ALA A 332 -9.73 50.20 40.07
C ALA A 332 -9.51 50.12 41.59
N SER A 333 -10.01 49.04 42.21
CA SER A 333 -9.87 48.77 43.66
C SER A 333 -8.65 47.90 44.00
N LEU A 334 -7.94 47.36 42.99
CA LEU A 334 -6.66 46.66 43.13
C LEU A 334 -5.47 47.66 43.17
#